data_636e3d3d92ab0304c41d54588b39d807
#
_entry.id   636e3d3d92ab0304c41d54588b39d807
#
_cell.length_a   1.000
_cell.length_b   1.000
_cell.length_c   1.000
_cell.angle_alpha   90.00
_cell.angle_beta   90.00
_cell.angle_gamma   90.00
#
_symmetry.space_group_name_H-M   'P 1'
#
loop_
_entity.id
_entity.type
_entity.pdbx_description
1 polymer ?
#
loop_
_entity_poly.entity_id
_entity_poly.type
_entity_poly.pdbx_seq_one_letter_code
_entity_poly.pdbx_strand_id
1 'polypeptide(L)'
;SRGLGDVYKRQPKGRTTCMDCGHSWTMEKPKDTCTCPHCRARLQVRETFERKIRQKQYFTILTTYGAYQVLRMFLLSVEMEKGCKAVPYTIEISQYWWNAQGRKTIVAVQRVLGKYIDTFSYCSPMAVRNDNEAYRHISYSPIYPKFKATEALRRNGFRDDFHDIAPTVLIPALLFDSRAETLLKAGRTEHLKYFLDNSRTFDACWQSYKVATRNGYDIKDISIWCDYVDMLRRLGKDIHSPKYVCPTDLHREHDLRQNELRRQRKKEEKEKKRKKAMEDEERFHELKSKFFGIRFTDGTIQVHVLESVQEHLEEGMAMHHCVFDNAYHLKENSLILSATIEGRRIETIEVNLDTLKVVQSRGVCNQNTEYHDQIVNLVNANKRLIRQRMRQTA
;
A
#
# COMPACT_ATOMS: atom_id res chain seq x y z
N SER A 1 -19.46 2.52 33.34
CA SER A 1 -20.34 3.01 32.29
C SER A 1 -20.13 4.52 32.04
N ARG A 2 -19.00 4.88 31.39
CA ARG A 2 -18.67 6.28 31.08
C ARG A 2 -18.32 6.48 29.61
N GLY A 3 -18.85 5.65 28.74
CA GLY A 3 -18.42 5.63 27.33
C GLY A 3 -19.45 6.07 26.29
N LEU A 4 -20.70 6.18 26.64
CA LEU A 4 -21.70 6.86 25.82
C LEU A 4 -21.80 8.28 26.38
N GLY A 5 -21.26 9.24 25.60
CA GLY A 5 -21.30 10.65 26.01
C GLY A 5 -22.74 11.07 26.33
N ASP A 6 -22.97 11.44 27.57
CA ASP A 6 -24.26 11.91 28.04
C ASP A 6 -24.63 13.17 27.28
N VAL A 7 -25.71 13.14 26.51
CA VAL A 7 -26.10 14.24 25.60
C VAL A 7 -27.21 15.06 26.21
N TYR A 8 -27.04 16.36 26.14
CA TYR A 8 -27.97 17.37 26.63
C TYR A 8 -28.75 18.04 25.54
N LYS A 9 -29.97 18.38 25.84
CA LYS A 9 -30.82 19.23 24.99
C LYS A 9 -31.08 20.58 25.64
N ARG A 10 -30.60 21.67 25.04
CA ARG A 10 -30.98 23.03 25.34
C ARG A 10 -31.93 23.57 24.27
N GLN A 11 -33.05 24.13 24.69
CA GLN A 11 -33.96 24.87 23.80
C GLN A 11 -33.70 26.39 23.88
N PRO A 12 -34.13 27.20 22.89
CA PRO A 12 -33.82 28.63 22.78
C PRO A 12 -34.15 29.49 24.04
N LYS A 13 -34.98 29.01 24.94
CA LYS A 13 -35.33 29.72 26.20
C LYS A 13 -34.52 29.24 27.42
N GLY A 14 -33.34 28.65 27.22
CA GLY A 14 -32.48 28.17 28.31
C GLY A 14 -32.97 26.90 29.02
N ARG A 15 -34.07 26.30 28.57
CA ARG A 15 -34.58 25.05 29.17
C ARG A 15 -33.70 23.87 28.74
N THR A 16 -33.07 23.27 29.74
CA THR A 16 -32.18 22.13 29.61
C THR A 16 -32.84 20.85 30.08
N THR A 17 -32.71 19.76 29.38
CA THR A 17 -33.28 18.45 29.77
C THR A 17 -32.17 17.40 29.82
N CYS A 18 -32.08 16.67 30.89
CA CYS A 18 -31.22 15.49 31.02
C CYS A 18 -31.80 14.35 30.18
N MET A 19 -31.07 13.91 29.18
CA MET A 19 -31.53 12.78 28.38
C MET A 19 -31.29 11.43 29.03
N ASP A 20 -30.57 11.40 30.15
CA ASP A 20 -30.34 10.18 30.94
C ASP A 20 -31.50 9.89 31.93
N CYS A 21 -31.93 10.89 32.69
CA CYS A 21 -33.00 10.70 33.69
C CYS A 21 -34.32 11.42 33.37
N GLY A 22 -34.40 12.20 32.31
CA GLY A 22 -35.57 12.95 31.89
C GLY A 22 -35.79 14.29 32.63
N HIS A 23 -35.02 14.62 33.67
CA HIS A 23 -35.19 15.85 34.46
C HIS A 23 -34.89 17.09 33.59
N SER A 24 -35.72 18.14 33.78
CA SER A 24 -35.55 19.41 33.05
C SER A 24 -35.37 20.57 34.04
N TRP A 25 -34.45 21.50 33.72
CA TRP A 25 -34.21 22.73 34.49
C TRP A 25 -33.81 23.88 33.54
N THR A 26 -33.65 25.05 34.08
CA THR A 26 -33.21 26.24 33.34
C THR A 26 -31.74 26.48 33.60
N MET A 27 -30.98 26.71 32.53
CA MET A 27 -29.56 27.07 32.57
C MET A 27 -29.38 28.46 31.96
N GLU A 28 -28.92 29.41 32.74
CA GLU A 28 -28.84 30.83 32.36
C GLU A 28 -27.77 31.07 31.29
N LYS A 29 -26.64 30.39 31.39
CA LYS A 29 -25.51 30.53 30.43
C LYS A 29 -25.23 29.23 29.72
N PRO A 30 -24.99 29.26 28.38
CA PRO A 30 -24.59 28.07 27.65
C PRO A 30 -23.20 27.61 28.13
N LYS A 31 -23.05 26.30 28.35
CA LYS A 31 -21.79 25.63 28.69
C LYS A 31 -21.69 24.36 27.85
N ASP A 32 -20.50 24.00 27.45
CA ASP A 32 -20.28 22.75 26.71
C ASP A 32 -20.53 21.49 27.52
N THR A 33 -20.38 21.60 28.84
CA THR A 33 -20.64 20.52 29.78
C THR A 33 -21.39 21.02 31.00
N CYS A 34 -22.23 20.16 31.61
CA CYS A 34 -22.90 20.45 32.87
C CYS A 34 -23.11 19.17 33.68
N THR A 35 -23.55 19.35 34.92
CA THR A 35 -23.97 18.24 35.81
C THR A 35 -25.46 18.31 36.05
N CYS A 36 -26.18 17.19 35.85
CA CYS A 36 -27.60 17.12 36.10
C CYS A 36 -27.88 17.33 37.62
N PRO A 37 -28.75 18.27 37.99
CA PRO A 37 -29.04 18.49 39.39
C PRO A 37 -29.79 17.32 40.07
N HIS A 38 -30.46 16.48 39.27
CA HIS A 38 -31.23 15.34 39.78
C HIS A 38 -30.39 14.05 39.87
N CYS A 39 -29.85 13.56 38.75
CA CYS A 39 -29.11 12.28 38.75
C CYS A 39 -27.59 12.43 38.90
N ARG A 40 -27.07 13.68 38.94
CA ARG A 40 -25.66 14.03 39.08
C ARG A 40 -24.76 13.51 37.94
N ALA A 41 -25.34 13.06 36.83
CA ALA A 41 -24.59 12.69 35.66
C ALA A 41 -23.87 13.92 35.08
N ARG A 42 -22.60 13.76 34.71
CA ARG A 42 -21.82 14.78 33.99
C ARG A 42 -22.11 14.64 32.53
N LEU A 43 -22.53 15.67 31.89
CA LEU A 43 -23.23 15.66 30.61
C LEU A 43 -22.62 16.67 29.66
N GLN A 44 -22.52 16.30 28.38
CA GLN A 44 -22.19 17.19 27.28
C GLN A 44 -23.45 17.95 26.82
N VAL A 45 -23.40 19.25 26.68
CA VAL A 45 -24.55 20.06 26.27
C VAL A 45 -24.61 20.18 24.77
N ARG A 46 -25.75 19.84 24.17
CA ARG A 46 -25.99 19.98 22.73
C ARG A 46 -27.26 20.79 22.51
N GLU A 47 -27.19 21.86 21.71
CA GLU A 47 -28.38 22.61 21.32
C GLU A 47 -29.08 21.88 20.18
N THR A 48 -30.32 21.43 20.39
CA THR A 48 -31.08 20.69 19.37
C THR A 48 -32.58 20.72 19.65
N PHE A 49 -33.38 20.58 18.59
CA PHE A 49 -34.83 20.42 18.66
C PHE A 49 -35.28 18.94 18.67
N GLU A 50 -34.35 18.00 18.50
CA GLU A 50 -34.69 16.58 18.52
C GLU A 50 -35.32 16.16 19.82
N ARG A 51 -36.38 15.40 19.79
CA ARG A 51 -37.07 14.86 20.98
C ARG A 51 -36.54 13.49 21.38
N LYS A 52 -35.99 12.75 20.41
CA LYS A 52 -35.46 11.42 20.63
C LYS A 52 -34.02 11.39 20.10
N ILE A 53 -33.15 10.79 20.87
CA ILE A 53 -31.74 10.57 20.49
C ILE A 53 -31.44 9.09 20.73
N ARG A 54 -30.82 8.47 19.72
CA ARG A 54 -30.32 7.10 19.88
C ARG A 54 -28.79 7.14 19.77
N GLN A 55 -28.14 6.54 20.76
CA GLN A 55 -26.71 6.33 20.77
C GLN A 55 -26.41 4.83 20.70
N LYS A 56 -25.40 4.47 19.91
CA LYS A 56 -24.93 3.10 19.78
C LYS A 56 -23.41 3.07 19.94
N GLN A 57 -22.92 2.11 20.70
CA GLN A 57 -21.49 1.87 20.84
C GLN A 57 -21.22 0.38 20.96
N TYR A 58 -20.19 -0.08 20.27
CA TYR A 58 -19.69 -1.43 20.49
C TYR A 58 -18.69 -1.42 21.64
N PHE A 59 -18.66 -2.52 22.40
CA PHE A 59 -17.64 -2.78 23.41
C PHE A 59 -17.36 -4.27 23.52
N THR A 60 -16.22 -4.62 24.09
CA THR A 60 -15.77 -6.00 24.20
C THR A 60 -15.49 -6.37 25.65
N ILE A 61 -15.69 -7.64 25.96
CA ILE A 61 -15.33 -8.24 27.26
C ILE A 61 -14.39 -9.41 26.96
N LEU A 62 -13.20 -9.36 27.54
CA LEU A 62 -12.26 -10.47 27.52
C LEU A 62 -12.51 -11.35 28.74
N THR A 63 -12.77 -12.62 28.51
CA THR A 63 -13.04 -13.61 29.58
C THR A 63 -12.43 -14.96 29.23
N THR A 64 -12.54 -15.91 30.15
CA THR A 64 -12.08 -17.29 29.97
C THR A 64 -13.23 -18.26 30.20
N TYR A 65 -13.20 -19.38 29.49
CA TYR A 65 -14.06 -20.53 29.75
C TYR A 65 -13.23 -21.80 29.63
N GLY A 66 -13.02 -22.49 30.75
CA GLY A 66 -12.06 -23.59 30.83
C GLY A 66 -10.67 -23.14 30.34
N ALA A 67 -10.13 -23.84 29.35
CA ALA A 67 -8.85 -23.53 28.73
C ALA A 67 -8.95 -22.52 27.56
N TYR A 68 -10.15 -22.06 27.22
CA TYR A 68 -10.36 -21.16 26.11
C TYR A 68 -10.24 -19.69 26.55
N GLN A 69 -9.57 -18.90 25.71
CA GLN A 69 -9.66 -17.44 25.77
C GLN A 69 -10.86 -17.01 24.96
N VAL A 70 -11.74 -16.19 25.52
CA VAL A 70 -12.98 -15.76 24.87
C VAL A 70 -13.06 -14.24 24.84
N LEU A 71 -13.25 -13.67 23.66
CA LEU A 71 -13.55 -12.25 23.47
C LEU A 71 -15.03 -12.13 23.06
N ARG A 72 -15.84 -11.54 23.93
CA ARG A 72 -17.27 -11.32 23.70
C ARG A 72 -17.49 -9.89 23.22
N MET A 73 -18.24 -9.70 22.18
CA MET A 73 -18.52 -8.41 21.55
C MET A 73 -19.99 -8.06 21.67
N PHE A 74 -20.26 -6.85 22.16
CA PHE A 74 -21.60 -6.36 22.43
C PHE A 74 -21.88 -5.06 21.71
N LEU A 75 -23.11 -4.87 21.25
CA LEU A 75 -23.68 -3.58 20.92
C LEU A 75 -24.44 -3.07 22.14
N LEU A 76 -24.02 -1.92 22.66
CA LEU A 76 -24.79 -1.13 23.61
C LEU A 76 -25.60 -0.10 22.83
N SER A 77 -26.90 -0.07 23.02
CA SER A 77 -27.80 0.93 22.45
C SER A 77 -28.58 1.60 23.54
N VAL A 78 -28.66 2.93 23.51
CA VAL A 78 -29.43 3.72 24.44
C VAL A 78 -30.42 4.57 23.66
N GLU A 79 -31.68 4.39 23.94
CA GLU A 79 -32.75 5.26 23.44
C GLU A 79 -33.11 6.26 24.52
N MET A 80 -33.02 7.52 24.20
CA MET A 80 -33.24 8.65 25.05
C MET A 80 -34.37 9.49 24.48
N GLU A 81 -35.42 9.76 25.32
CA GLU A 81 -36.53 10.61 24.96
C GLU A 81 -36.66 11.74 25.95
N LYS A 82 -36.96 12.95 25.47
CA LYS A 82 -37.11 14.13 26.30
C LYS A 82 -38.19 13.90 27.37
N GLY A 83 -37.83 14.08 28.67
CA GLY A 83 -38.71 13.91 29.81
C GLY A 83 -38.83 12.45 30.27
N CYS A 84 -38.20 11.50 29.62
CA CYS A 84 -38.19 10.09 29.98
C CYS A 84 -36.82 9.66 30.48
N LYS A 85 -36.80 8.65 31.35
CA LYS A 85 -35.55 7.98 31.74
C LYS A 85 -35.05 7.15 30.57
N ALA A 86 -33.75 7.25 30.24
CA ALA A 86 -33.11 6.47 29.19
C ALA A 86 -33.18 4.96 29.52
N VAL A 87 -33.40 4.16 28.48
CA VAL A 87 -33.43 2.71 28.57
C VAL A 87 -32.27 2.13 27.79
N PRO A 88 -31.17 1.73 28.46
CA PRO A 88 -30.07 1.05 27.80
C PRO A 88 -30.41 -0.44 27.57
N TYR A 89 -30.01 -0.97 26.41
CA TYR A 89 -30.05 -2.40 26.17
C TYR A 89 -28.75 -2.86 25.46
N THR A 90 -28.40 -4.10 25.71
CA THR A 90 -27.19 -4.70 25.09
C THR A 90 -27.54 -5.96 24.32
N ILE A 91 -26.89 -6.11 23.19
CA ILE A 91 -27.02 -7.31 22.35
C ILE A 91 -25.62 -7.88 22.18
N GLU A 92 -25.44 -9.17 22.48
CA GLU A 92 -24.22 -9.87 22.15
C GLU A 92 -24.22 -10.20 20.64
N ILE A 93 -23.14 -9.80 19.95
CA ILE A 93 -23.06 -9.87 18.48
C ILE A 93 -22.18 -11.03 18.06
N SER A 94 -21.04 -11.21 18.72
CA SER A 94 -20.10 -12.26 18.41
C SER A 94 -19.23 -12.63 19.61
N GLN A 95 -18.73 -13.85 19.56
CA GLN A 95 -17.77 -14.41 20.50
C GLN A 95 -16.63 -15.02 19.69
N TYR A 96 -15.41 -14.67 20.01
CA TYR A 96 -14.19 -15.28 19.49
C TYR A 96 -13.63 -16.21 20.55
N TRP A 97 -13.48 -17.47 20.21
CA TRP A 97 -12.97 -18.52 21.08
C TRP A 97 -11.62 -18.99 20.55
N TRP A 98 -10.59 -18.87 21.35
CA TRP A 98 -9.25 -19.39 21.03
C TRP A 98 -8.87 -20.47 22.02
N ASN A 99 -8.39 -21.61 21.51
CA ASN A 99 -7.75 -22.61 22.32
C ASN A 99 -6.30 -22.22 22.67
N ALA A 100 -5.59 -23.07 23.45
CA ALA A 100 -4.21 -22.82 23.85
C ALA A 100 -3.21 -22.78 22.67
N GLN A 101 -3.56 -23.29 21.50
CA GLN A 101 -2.80 -23.25 20.25
C GLN A 101 -3.23 -22.11 19.31
N GLY A 102 -4.06 -21.19 19.76
CA GLY A 102 -4.53 -20.06 18.98
C GLY A 102 -5.54 -20.40 17.87
N ARG A 103 -6.03 -21.63 17.81
CA ARG A 103 -7.12 -21.99 16.86
C ARG A 103 -8.41 -21.28 17.24
N LYS A 104 -9.00 -20.62 16.26
CA LYS A 104 -10.15 -19.73 16.42
C LYS A 104 -11.45 -20.45 16.05
N THR A 105 -12.51 -20.24 16.84
CA THR A 105 -13.89 -20.50 16.49
C THR A 105 -14.72 -19.26 16.77
N ILE A 106 -15.58 -18.87 15.83
CA ILE A 106 -16.43 -17.68 15.96
C ILE A 106 -17.88 -18.15 16.12
N VAL A 107 -18.53 -17.68 17.19
CA VAL A 107 -19.96 -17.80 17.42
C VAL A 107 -20.57 -16.42 17.30
N ALA A 108 -21.47 -16.20 16.34
CA ALA A 108 -21.97 -14.87 16.04
C ALA A 108 -23.42 -14.87 15.53
N VAL A 109 -24.08 -13.72 15.62
CA VAL A 109 -25.29 -13.44 14.85
C VAL A 109 -24.94 -13.32 13.37
N GLN A 110 -25.95 -13.45 12.50
CA GLN A 110 -25.74 -13.37 11.06
C GLN A 110 -25.24 -11.99 10.65
N ARG A 111 -24.15 -11.95 9.89
CA ARG A 111 -23.64 -10.73 9.23
C ARG A 111 -24.35 -10.57 7.89
N VAL A 112 -24.81 -9.37 7.61
CA VAL A 112 -25.42 -8.98 6.33
C VAL A 112 -24.43 -8.11 5.60
N LEU A 113 -23.83 -8.67 4.56
CA LEU A 113 -22.82 -8.00 3.73
C LEU A 113 -23.40 -7.72 2.35
N GLY A 114 -23.37 -6.47 1.90
CA GLY A 114 -23.79 -6.05 0.58
C GLY A 114 -22.91 -4.92 0.06
N LYS A 115 -23.13 -4.48 -1.16
CA LYS A 115 -22.32 -3.44 -1.82
C LYS A 115 -22.12 -2.18 -0.97
N TYR A 116 -23.14 -1.79 -0.19
CA TYR A 116 -23.15 -0.58 0.64
C TYR A 116 -23.59 -0.85 2.08
N ILE A 117 -23.75 -2.12 2.46
CA ILE A 117 -24.26 -2.51 3.78
C ILE A 117 -23.30 -3.53 4.35
N ASP A 118 -22.82 -3.26 5.57
CA ASP A 118 -22.10 -4.20 6.40
C ASP A 118 -22.62 -4.05 7.83
N THR A 119 -23.49 -4.95 8.23
CA THR A 119 -24.20 -4.90 9.50
C THR A 119 -24.51 -6.30 10.01
N PHE A 120 -25.10 -6.38 11.20
CA PHE A 120 -25.53 -7.64 11.80
C PHE A 120 -27.06 -7.72 11.88
N SER A 121 -27.59 -8.90 11.61
CA SER A 121 -28.99 -9.23 11.89
C SER A 121 -29.14 -9.56 13.38
N TYR A 122 -29.41 -8.55 14.17
CA TYR A 122 -29.43 -8.65 15.64
C TYR A 122 -30.50 -9.60 16.19
N CYS A 123 -31.50 -9.96 15.39
CA CYS A 123 -32.55 -10.91 15.74
C CYS A 123 -32.23 -12.35 15.32
N SER A 124 -31.13 -12.56 14.61
CA SER A 124 -30.72 -13.92 14.23
C SER A 124 -30.10 -14.68 15.40
N PRO A 125 -30.22 -16.02 15.44
CA PRO A 125 -29.61 -16.80 16.50
C PRO A 125 -28.08 -16.76 16.41
N MET A 126 -27.43 -16.82 17.56
CA MET A 126 -26.01 -17.07 17.67
C MET A 126 -25.70 -18.49 17.18
N ALA A 127 -24.79 -18.61 16.21
CA ALA A 127 -24.38 -19.88 15.64
C ALA A 127 -22.88 -19.85 15.32
N VAL A 128 -22.27 -21.04 15.12
CA VAL A 128 -20.87 -21.11 14.66
C VAL A 128 -20.79 -20.57 13.24
N ARG A 129 -20.00 -19.51 13.06
CA ARG A 129 -19.81 -18.79 11.80
C ARG A 129 -18.35 -18.38 11.66
N ASN A 130 -17.50 -19.35 11.37
CA ASN A 130 -16.04 -19.15 11.33
C ASN A 130 -15.56 -18.19 10.22
N ASP A 131 -16.39 -17.99 9.19
CA ASP A 131 -16.20 -17.03 8.09
C ASP A 131 -16.70 -15.61 8.43
N ASN A 132 -17.38 -15.45 9.56
CA ASN A 132 -17.96 -14.18 9.99
C ASN A 132 -16.94 -13.37 10.79
N GLU A 133 -15.94 -12.80 10.14
CA GLU A 133 -14.97 -11.89 10.77
C GLU A 133 -15.67 -10.67 11.35
N ALA A 134 -15.15 -10.19 12.49
CA ALA A 134 -15.68 -9.00 13.13
C ALA A 134 -15.58 -7.80 12.20
N TYR A 135 -16.62 -6.99 12.20
CA TYR A 135 -16.64 -5.72 11.53
C TYR A 135 -15.47 -4.83 12.01
N ARG A 136 -14.79 -4.13 11.09
CA ARG A 136 -13.57 -3.35 11.39
C ARG A 136 -13.72 -2.42 12.60
N HIS A 137 -14.88 -1.77 12.76
CA HIS A 137 -15.17 -0.90 13.89
C HIS A 137 -15.30 -1.63 15.23
N ILE A 138 -15.63 -2.93 15.21
CA ILE A 138 -15.76 -3.73 16.44
C ILE A 138 -14.38 -4.14 16.94
N SER A 139 -13.44 -4.39 16.05
CA SER A 139 -12.08 -4.81 16.41
C SER A 139 -11.33 -3.79 17.29
N TYR A 140 -11.67 -2.52 17.16
CA TYR A 140 -11.10 -1.40 17.94
C TYR A 140 -12.07 -0.86 18.99
N SER A 141 -13.10 -1.64 19.36
CA SER A 141 -14.05 -1.23 20.36
C SER A 141 -13.42 -1.20 21.76
N PRO A 142 -13.87 -0.31 22.64
CA PRO A 142 -13.40 -0.26 24.02
C PRO A 142 -13.54 -1.62 24.71
N ILE A 143 -12.49 -2.00 25.42
CA ILE A 143 -12.49 -3.24 26.20
C ILE A 143 -12.94 -2.92 27.62
N TYR A 144 -13.85 -3.73 28.15
CA TYR A 144 -14.27 -3.61 29.55
C TYR A 144 -13.07 -3.85 30.48
N PRO A 145 -12.79 -2.95 31.42
CA PRO A 145 -11.52 -2.94 32.16
C PRO A 145 -11.31 -4.12 33.11
N LYS A 146 -12.39 -4.85 33.47
CA LYS A 146 -12.30 -6.07 34.28
C LYS A 146 -12.38 -7.26 33.36
N PHE A 147 -11.24 -7.80 32.99
CA PHE A 147 -11.15 -8.94 32.09
C PHE A 147 -10.28 -10.07 32.66
N LYS A 148 -10.40 -11.26 32.07
CA LYS A 148 -9.65 -12.45 32.46
C LYS A 148 -8.86 -12.96 31.24
N ALA A 149 -7.59 -13.28 31.46
CA ALA A 149 -6.72 -13.93 30.49
C ALA A 149 -6.38 -15.35 30.96
N THR A 150 -6.30 -16.27 30.00
CA THR A 150 -5.87 -17.65 30.27
C THR A 150 -4.40 -17.68 30.71
N GLU A 151 -4.02 -18.74 31.41
CA GLU A 151 -2.63 -18.95 31.82
C GLU A 151 -1.68 -19.03 30.60
N ALA A 152 -2.13 -19.65 29.50
CA ALA A 152 -1.35 -19.70 28.26
C ALA A 152 -1.05 -18.29 27.74
N LEU A 153 -2.03 -17.40 27.68
CA LEU A 153 -1.83 -16.03 27.24
C LEU A 153 -0.89 -15.25 28.18
N ARG A 154 -1.06 -15.44 29.52
CA ARG A 154 -0.19 -14.86 30.54
C ARG A 154 1.25 -15.31 30.41
N ARG A 155 1.46 -16.62 30.22
CA ARG A 155 2.77 -17.23 30.02
C ARG A 155 3.47 -16.67 28.78
N ASN A 156 2.72 -16.36 27.74
CA ASN A 156 3.24 -15.79 26.49
C ASN A 156 3.44 -14.26 26.54
N GLY A 157 3.39 -13.67 27.75
CA GLY A 157 3.80 -12.28 27.99
C GLY A 157 2.69 -11.26 28.11
N PHE A 158 1.44 -11.63 27.94
CA PHE A 158 0.32 -10.70 28.10
C PHE A 158 0.21 -10.21 29.55
N ARG A 159 0.21 -8.89 29.74
CA ARG A 159 0.18 -8.20 31.06
C ARG A 159 -0.96 -7.19 31.15
N ASP A 160 -2.13 -7.55 30.63
CA ASP A 160 -3.35 -6.72 30.68
C ASP A 160 -3.26 -5.41 29.86
N ASP A 161 -2.32 -5.34 28.93
CA ASP A 161 -2.17 -4.27 27.98
C ASP A 161 -2.19 -4.81 26.55
N PHE A 162 -2.98 -4.19 25.69
CA PHE A 162 -3.08 -4.52 24.27
C PHE A 162 -2.15 -3.68 23.41
N HIS A 163 -1.46 -2.69 23.97
CA HIS A 163 -0.49 -1.84 23.27
C HIS A 163 -1.05 -1.22 21.97
N ASP A 164 -2.30 -0.80 21.98
CA ASP A 164 -3.06 -0.30 20.82
C ASP A 164 -3.21 -1.32 19.67
N ILE A 165 -2.99 -2.60 19.92
CA ILE A 165 -3.20 -3.69 18.97
C ILE A 165 -4.60 -4.27 19.21
N ALA A 166 -5.35 -4.50 18.13
CA ALA A 166 -6.67 -5.11 18.24
C ALA A 166 -6.60 -6.49 18.92
N PRO A 167 -7.46 -6.79 19.90
CA PRO A 167 -7.46 -8.07 20.60
C PRO A 167 -7.56 -9.29 19.67
N THR A 168 -8.32 -9.15 18.58
CA THR A 168 -8.49 -10.19 17.56
C THR A 168 -7.24 -10.48 16.76
N VAL A 169 -6.23 -9.60 16.80
CA VAL A 169 -4.91 -9.75 16.18
C VAL A 169 -3.88 -10.21 17.20
N LEU A 170 -3.81 -9.54 18.36
CA LEU A 170 -2.80 -9.82 19.38
C LEU A 170 -2.97 -11.20 20.02
N ILE A 171 -4.19 -11.57 20.43
CA ILE A 171 -4.45 -12.83 21.15
C ILE A 171 -4.02 -14.05 20.33
N PRO A 172 -4.51 -14.25 19.08
CA PRO A 172 -4.07 -15.41 18.31
C PRO A 172 -2.58 -15.38 18.01
N ALA A 173 -1.98 -14.22 17.74
CA ALA A 173 -0.54 -14.11 17.51
C ALA A 173 0.27 -14.60 18.72
N LEU A 174 -0.09 -14.18 19.93
CA LEU A 174 0.58 -14.61 21.15
C LEU A 174 0.40 -16.11 21.45
N LEU A 175 -0.73 -16.70 21.07
CA LEU A 175 -1.00 -18.12 21.30
C LEU A 175 -0.38 -19.03 20.23
N PHE A 176 -0.18 -18.52 19.02
CA PHE A 176 0.27 -19.34 17.89
C PHE A 176 1.74 -19.12 17.53
N ASP A 177 2.24 -17.88 17.64
CA ASP A 177 3.55 -17.49 17.11
C ASP A 177 4.54 -17.10 18.21
N SER A 178 5.58 -17.90 18.39
CA SER A 178 6.64 -17.66 19.37
C SER A 178 7.41 -16.34 19.14
N ARG A 179 7.35 -15.77 17.93
CA ARG A 179 7.96 -14.48 17.62
C ARG A 179 7.20 -13.34 18.26
N ALA A 180 5.86 -13.39 18.20
CA ALA A 180 5.00 -12.43 18.89
C ALA A 180 5.26 -12.45 20.40
N GLU A 181 5.33 -13.64 20.98
CA GLU A 181 5.71 -13.86 22.39
C GLU A 181 7.08 -13.23 22.70
N THR A 182 8.09 -13.53 21.87
CA THR A 182 9.45 -13.03 22.04
C THR A 182 9.51 -11.51 22.02
N LEU A 183 8.85 -10.88 21.03
CA LEU A 183 8.82 -9.43 20.89
C LEU A 183 8.11 -8.75 22.06
N LEU A 184 6.95 -9.30 22.48
CA LEU A 184 6.21 -8.75 23.59
C LEU A 184 6.98 -8.86 24.92
N LYS A 185 7.55 -10.03 25.22
CA LYS A 185 8.37 -10.24 26.44
C LYS A 185 9.63 -9.37 26.45
N ALA A 186 10.20 -9.06 25.30
CA ALA A 186 11.33 -8.15 25.19
C ALA A 186 10.94 -6.66 25.25
N GLY A 187 9.65 -6.34 25.44
CA GLY A 187 9.16 -4.95 25.44
C GLY A 187 9.25 -4.23 24.07
N ARG A 188 9.41 -4.98 22.98
CA ARG A 188 9.57 -4.44 21.63
C ARG A 188 8.21 -4.29 20.93
N THR A 189 7.34 -3.48 21.50
CA THR A 189 5.94 -3.33 21.05
C THR A 189 5.81 -2.78 19.65
N GLU A 190 6.66 -1.83 19.23
CA GLU A 190 6.65 -1.29 17.87
C GLU A 190 7.11 -2.34 16.84
N HIS A 191 8.08 -3.18 17.20
CA HIS A 191 8.49 -4.30 16.34
C HIS A 191 7.39 -5.36 16.26
N LEU A 192 6.65 -5.59 17.34
CA LEU A 192 5.49 -6.48 17.35
C LEU A 192 4.38 -5.96 16.42
N LYS A 193 4.04 -4.67 16.48
CA LYS A 193 3.09 -4.04 15.57
C LYS A 193 3.52 -4.23 14.11
N TYR A 194 4.76 -3.90 13.80
CA TYR A 194 5.31 -4.09 12.45
C TYR A 194 5.23 -5.54 11.99
N PHE A 195 5.60 -6.50 12.85
CA PHE A 195 5.50 -7.93 12.57
C PHE A 195 4.07 -8.36 12.24
N LEU A 196 3.09 -7.92 13.02
CA LEU A 196 1.69 -8.28 12.82
C LEU A 196 1.11 -7.74 11.50
N ASP A 197 1.57 -6.56 11.07
CA ASP A 197 1.13 -5.92 9.84
C ASP A 197 1.92 -6.42 8.60
N ASN A 198 3.18 -6.85 8.78
CA ASN A 198 4.12 -7.17 7.71
C ASN A 198 4.78 -8.56 7.90
N SER A 199 4.00 -9.58 8.27
CA SER A 199 4.52 -10.89 8.68
C SER A 199 5.47 -11.52 7.66
N ARG A 200 5.15 -11.48 6.36
CA ARG A 200 6.01 -12.05 5.29
C ARG A 200 7.38 -11.38 5.20
N THR A 201 7.41 -10.05 5.27
CA THR A 201 8.66 -9.28 5.23
C THR A 201 9.49 -9.56 6.47
N PHE A 202 8.86 -9.59 7.63
CA PHE A 202 9.53 -9.87 8.90
C PHE A 202 10.03 -11.31 8.99
N ASP A 203 9.29 -12.28 8.44
CA ASP A 203 9.72 -13.69 8.33
C ASP A 203 11.06 -13.80 7.63
N ALA A 204 11.22 -13.12 6.51
CA ALA A 204 12.45 -13.11 5.75
C ALA A 204 13.63 -12.48 6.50
N CYS A 205 13.35 -11.58 7.46
CA CYS A 205 14.37 -10.88 8.26
C CYS A 205 14.57 -11.48 9.65
N TRP A 206 13.74 -12.43 10.09
CA TRP A 206 13.73 -12.92 11.48
C TRP A 206 15.07 -13.47 11.97
N GLN A 207 15.81 -14.21 11.12
CA GLN A 207 17.12 -14.73 11.50
C GLN A 207 18.12 -13.59 11.70
N SER A 208 18.15 -12.62 10.78
CA SER A 208 18.96 -11.40 10.89
C SER A 208 18.59 -10.58 12.13
N TYR A 209 17.29 -10.50 12.45
CA TYR A 209 16.80 -9.85 13.66
C TYR A 209 17.38 -10.48 14.93
N LYS A 210 17.40 -11.82 15.01
CA LYS A 210 18.01 -12.53 16.13
C LYS A 210 19.52 -12.26 16.22
N VAL A 211 20.21 -12.18 15.08
CA VAL A 211 21.65 -11.84 15.06
C VAL A 211 21.85 -10.42 15.57
N ALA A 212 21.11 -9.45 15.07
CA ALA A 212 21.22 -8.05 15.48
C ALA A 212 20.97 -7.88 16.99
N THR A 213 19.88 -8.45 17.51
CA THR A 213 19.50 -8.32 18.91
C THR A 213 20.50 -9.03 19.85
N ARG A 214 21.04 -10.20 19.48
CA ARG A 214 22.08 -10.91 20.25
C ARG A 214 23.40 -10.12 20.33
N ASN A 215 23.69 -9.31 19.33
CA ASN A 215 24.87 -8.45 19.31
C ASN A 215 24.61 -7.06 19.94
N GLY A 216 23.47 -6.88 20.62
CA GLY A 216 23.14 -5.65 21.31
C GLY A 216 22.78 -4.48 20.37
N TYR A 217 22.52 -4.76 19.10
CA TYR A 217 22.12 -3.72 18.16
C TYR A 217 20.69 -3.28 18.42
N ASP A 218 20.53 -1.98 18.68
CA ASP A 218 19.19 -1.38 18.89
C ASP A 218 18.60 -0.94 17.57
N ILE A 219 17.62 -1.70 17.10
CA ILE A 219 16.87 -1.39 15.86
C ILE A 219 15.83 -0.32 16.19
N LYS A 220 16.13 0.95 15.89
CA LYS A 220 15.26 2.08 16.16
C LYS A 220 14.08 2.18 15.18
N ASP A 221 14.31 1.87 13.91
CA ASP A 221 13.31 1.83 12.86
C ASP A 221 13.30 0.44 12.21
N ILE A 222 12.30 -0.35 12.61
CA ILE A 222 12.17 -1.73 12.14
C ILE A 222 11.82 -1.83 10.66
N SER A 223 11.07 -0.85 10.12
CA SER A 223 10.67 -0.85 8.72
C SER A 223 11.88 -0.63 7.81
N ILE A 224 12.65 0.42 8.07
CA ILE A 224 13.87 0.74 7.30
C ILE A 224 14.90 -0.38 7.46
N TRP A 225 15.01 -0.95 8.66
CA TRP A 225 15.96 -2.05 8.90
C TRP A 225 15.58 -3.32 8.12
N CYS A 226 14.29 -3.68 8.06
CA CYS A 226 13.84 -4.82 7.25
C CYS A 226 14.07 -4.62 5.77
N ASP A 227 13.81 -3.41 5.25
CA ASP A 227 14.09 -3.06 3.85
C ASP A 227 15.61 -3.13 3.56
N TYR A 228 16.42 -2.63 4.49
CA TYR A 228 17.87 -2.72 4.38
C TYR A 228 18.37 -4.17 4.33
N VAL A 229 17.87 -5.05 5.20
CA VAL A 229 18.22 -6.48 5.19
C VAL A 229 17.77 -7.15 3.88
N ASP A 230 16.60 -6.82 3.35
CA ASP A 230 16.15 -7.32 2.05
C ASP A 230 17.10 -6.88 0.92
N MET A 231 17.55 -5.63 0.94
CA MET A 231 18.57 -5.15 -0.03
C MET A 231 19.89 -5.89 0.10
N LEU A 232 20.37 -6.13 1.32
CA LEU A 232 21.57 -6.94 1.56
C LEU A 232 21.44 -8.34 0.94
N ARG A 233 20.30 -8.99 1.15
CA ARG A 233 20.01 -10.31 0.57
C ARG A 233 20.04 -10.29 -0.96
N ARG A 234 19.42 -9.29 -1.58
CA ARG A 234 19.42 -9.12 -3.05
C ARG A 234 20.81 -8.86 -3.61
N LEU A 235 21.66 -8.20 -2.83
CA LEU A 235 23.08 -7.96 -3.18
C LEU A 235 24.00 -9.14 -2.86
N GLY A 236 23.46 -10.27 -2.37
CA GLY A 236 24.26 -11.47 -2.03
C GLY A 236 25.15 -11.27 -0.81
N LYS A 237 24.84 -10.28 0.06
CA LYS A 237 25.59 -10.10 1.33
C LYS A 237 25.13 -11.11 2.37
N ASP A 238 26.03 -11.48 3.28
CA ASP A 238 25.70 -12.38 4.37
C ASP A 238 24.82 -11.69 5.42
N ILE A 239 23.53 -11.99 5.38
CA ILE A 239 22.52 -11.46 6.30
C ILE A 239 22.55 -12.13 7.69
N HIS A 240 23.47 -13.06 7.94
CA HIS A 240 23.70 -13.69 9.24
C HIS A 240 24.94 -13.11 9.94
N SER A 241 25.69 -12.25 9.30
CA SER A 241 26.85 -11.59 9.85
C SER A 241 26.50 -10.26 10.52
N PRO A 242 26.89 -10.04 11.81
CA PRO A 242 26.68 -8.77 12.50
C PRO A 242 27.29 -7.58 11.75
N LYS A 243 28.38 -7.80 11.01
CA LYS A 243 29.03 -6.78 10.17
C LYS A 243 28.07 -6.09 9.22
N TYR A 244 27.12 -6.85 8.68
CA TYR A 244 26.14 -6.31 7.72
C TYR A 244 24.84 -5.89 8.38
N VAL A 245 24.30 -6.72 9.32
CA VAL A 245 22.95 -6.49 9.87
C VAL A 245 22.91 -5.49 11.02
N CYS A 246 24.09 -5.04 11.53
CA CYS A 246 24.22 -4.05 12.59
C CYS A 246 24.98 -2.80 12.11
N PRO A 247 24.45 -2.03 11.15
CA PRO A 247 25.13 -0.85 10.64
C PRO A 247 25.19 0.24 11.72
N THR A 248 26.30 0.99 11.77
CA THR A 248 26.44 2.14 12.68
C THR A 248 25.49 3.27 12.33
N ASP A 249 25.21 3.47 11.05
CA ASP A 249 24.24 4.42 10.53
C ASP A 249 23.32 3.71 9.54
N LEU A 250 22.12 3.36 10.00
CA LEU A 250 21.15 2.61 9.22
C LEU A 250 20.67 3.37 7.98
N HIS A 251 20.37 4.66 8.10
CA HIS A 251 19.86 5.45 6.98
C HIS A 251 20.88 5.58 5.87
N ARG A 252 22.11 5.92 6.22
CA ARG A 252 23.21 6.01 5.27
C ARG A 252 23.48 4.70 4.55
N GLU A 253 23.53 3.59 5.28
CA GLU A 253 23.77 2.27 4.69
C GLU A 253 22.60 1.80 3.81
N HIS A 254 21.36 2.10 4.22
CA HIS A 254 20.16 1.86 3.42
C HIS A 254 20.26 2.57 2.06
N ASP A 255 20.57 3.87 2.04
CA ASP A 255 20.71 4.67 0.82
C ASP A 255 21.84 4.16 -0.08
N LEU A 256 22.97 3.76 0.52
CA LEU A 256 24.08 3.18 -0.23
C LEU A 256 23.66 1.87 -0.94
N ARG A 257 22.95 0.96 -0.24
CA ARG A 257 22.49 -0.31 -0.84
C ARG A 257 21.39 -0.08 -1.88
N GLN A 258 20.51 0.87 -1.66
CA GLN A 258 19.50 1.25 -2.64
C GLN A 258 20.15 1.74 -3.95
N ASN A 259 21.16 2.60 -3.84
CA ASN A 259 21.90 3.09 -4.99
C ASN A 259 22.69 1.97 -5.70
N GLU A 260 23.29 1.03 -4.93
CA GLU A 260 23.99 -0.14 -5.46
C GLU A 260 23.04 -1.02 -6.29
N LEU A 261 21.87 -1.37 -5.74
CA LEU A 261 20.83 -2.14 -6.45
C LEU A 261 20.31 -1.42 -7.68
N ARG A 262 20.12 -0.09 -7.61
CA ARG A 262 19.68 0.70 -8.76
C ARG A 262 20.71 0.66 -9.91
N ARG A 263 22.00 0.73 -9.58
CA ARG A 263 23.08 0.62 -10.57
C ARG A 263 23.14 -0.78 -11.18
N GLN A 264 23.00 -1.82 -10.35
CA GLN A 264 22.99 -3.21 -10.82
C GLN A 264 21.81 -3.47 -11.77
N ARG A 265 20.59 -3.07 -11.41
CA ARG A 265 19.40 -3.20 -12.27
C ARG A 265 19.58 -2.50 -13.62
N LYS A 266 20.11 -1.27 -13.62
CA LYS A 266 20.39 -0.54 -14.85
C LYS A 266 21.41 -1.28 -15.75
N LYS A 267 22.43 -1.90 -15.14
CA LYS A 267 23.43 -2.68 -15.87
C LYS A 267 22.81 -3.94 -16.47
N GLU A 268 22.04 -4.69 -15.68
CA GLU A 268 21.33 -5.90 -16.12
C GLU A 268 20.32 -5.59 -17.26
N GLU A 269 19.56 -4.50 -17.11
CA GLU A 269 18.62 -4.05 -18.13
C GLU A 269 19.33 -3.68 -19.45
N LYS A 270 20.44 -2.94 -19.35
CA LYS A 270 21.26 -2.61 -20.51
C LYS A 270 21.82 -3.86 -21.21
N GLU A 271 22.27 -4.84 -20.44
CA GLU A 271 22.80 -6.09 -20.95
C GLU A 271 21.71 -6.95 -21.61
N LYS A 272 20.53 -7.01 -20.99
CA LYS A 272 19.35 -7.67 -21.55
C LYS A 272 18.92 -7.04 -22.88
N LYS A 273 18.91 -5.71 -22.97
CA LYS A 273 18.62 -5.00 -24.22
C LYS A 273 19.66 -5.30 -25.31
N ARG A 274 20.95 -5.37 -24.95
CA ARG A 274 22.01 -5.73 -25.90
C ARG A 274 21.85 -7.17 -26.41
N LYS A 275 21.58 -8.14 -25.56
CA LYS A 275 21.33 -9.52 -25.99
C LYS A 275 20.16 -9.60 -26.94
N LYS A 276 19.04 -8.93 -26.61
CA LYS A 276 17.89 -8.87 -27.50
C LYS A 276 18.23 -8.23 -28.86
N ALA A 277 19.03 -7.16 -28.86
CA ALA A 277 19.46 -6.55 -30.10
C ALA A 277 20.27 -7.51 -31.01
N MET A 278 21.14 -8.34 -30.40
CA MET A 278 21.87 -9.37 -31.13
C MET A 278 20.96 -10.48 -31.65
N GLU A 279 19.95 -10.89 -30.90
CA GLU A 279 18.97 -11.92 -31.32
C GLU A 279 18.11 -11.43 -32.51
N ASP A 280 17.75 -10.15 -32.52
CA ASP A 280 16.91 -9.55 -33.56
C ASP A 280 17.70 -9.16 -34.84
N GLU A 281 19.04 -9.17 -34.81
CA GLU A 281 19.90 -8.63 -35.89
C GLU A 281 19.71 -9.36 -37.22
N GLU A 282 19.66 -10.70 -37.21
CA GLU A 282 19.50 -11.50 -38.43
C GLU A 282 18.18 -11.17 -39.14
N ARG A 283 17.09 -11.16 -38.39
CA ARG A 283 15.77 -10.83 -38.92
C ARG A 283 15.65 -9.38 -39.38
N PHE A 284 16.28 -8.45 -38.67
CA PHE A 284 16.38 -7.06 -39.12
C PHE A 284 17.10 -6.95 -40.44
N HIS A 285 18.23 -7.65 -40.60
CA HIS A 285 19.01 -7.66 -41.80
C HIS A 285 18.21 -8.19 -42.99
N GLU A 286 17.46 -9.29 -42.82
CA GLU A 286 16.56 -9.81 -43.85
C GLU A 286 15.53 -8.77 -44.29
N LEU A 287 14.93 -8.03 -43.34
CA LEU A 287 13.88 -7.06 -43.64
C LEU A 287 14.38 -5.75 -44.21
N LYS A 288 15.57 -5.27 -43.81
CA LYS A 288 16.00 -3.88 -44.02
C LYS A 288 17.32 -3.70 -44.79
N SER A 289 18.11 -4.75 -44.98
CA SER A 289 19.44 -4.62 -45.62
C SER A 289 19.43 -3.92 -47.00
N LYS A 290 18.34 -4.05 -47.77
CA LYS A 290 18.16 -3.35 -49.03
C LYS A 290 18.16 -1.82 -48.89
N PHE A 291 17.92 -1.26 -47.74
CA PHE A 291 17.94 0.19 -47.49
C PHE A 291 19.28 0.70 -46.96
N PHE A 292 20.22 -0.19 -46.64
CA PHE A 292 21.50 0.21 -46.10
C PHE A 292 22.29 1.04 -47.09
N GLY A 293 23.09 1.99 -46.61
CA GLY A 293 23.83 2.96 -47.42
C GLY A 293 23.01 4.17 -47.88
N ILE A 294 21.71 4.24 -47.58
CA ILE A 294 20.92 5.44 -47.88
C ILE A 294 21.33 6.57 -46.95
N ARG A 295 21.94 7.60 -47.51
CA ARG A 295 22.36 8.84 -46.84
C ARG A 295 22.08 10.02 -47.77
N PHE A 296 21.68 11.13 -47.21
CA PHE A 296 21.46 12.38 -47.92
C PHE A 296 21.66 13.58 -47.01
N THR A 297 21.95 14.73 -47.58
CA THR A 297 22.24 15.95 -46.83
C THR A 297 21.81 17.18 -47.63
N ASP A 298 21.54 18.27 -46.92
CA ASP A 298 21.38 19.62 -47.48
C ASP A 298 22.63 20.49 -47.28
N GLY A 299 23.74 19.90 -46.81
CA GLY A 299 24.97 20.60 -46.46
C GLY A 299 25.15 20.84 -44.96
N THR A 300 24.07 20.95 -44.20
CA THR A 300 24.06 21.14 -42.72
C THR A 300 23.55 19.92 -42.01
N ILE A 301 22.38 19.43 -42.41
CA ILE A 301 21.73 18.25 -41.82
C ILE A 301 22.13 17.02 -42.65
N GLN A 302 22.55 15.99 -41.94
CA GLN A 302 22.79 14.66 -42.53
C GLN A 302 21.72 13.71 -42.06
N VAL A 303 21.08 13.00 -42.96
CA VAL A 303 20.08 11.97 -42.65
C VAL A 303 20.58 10.63 -43.19
N HIS A 304 20.53 9.59 -42.37
CA HIS A 304 20.91 8.22 -42.77
C HIS A 304 19.93 7.22 -42.20
N VAL A 305 19.78 6.07 -42.84
CA VAL A 305 19.03 4.91 -42.34
C VAL A 305 19.83 4.24 -41.25
N LEU A 306 19.15 3.81 -40.16
CA LEU A 306 19.82 2.98 -39.16
C LEU A 306 20.05 1.58 -39.71
N GLU A 307 21.31 1.11 -39.66
CA GLU A 307 21.75 -0.08 -40.40
C GLU A 307 21.94 -1.32 -39.52
N SER A 308 21.75 -1.19 -38.20
CA SER A 308 21.80 -2.30 -37.24
C SER A 308 20.79 -2.15 -36.13
N VAL A 309 20.42 -3.25 -35.50
CA VAL A 309 19.57 -3.21 -34.29
C VAL A 309 20.29 -2.52 -33.12
N GLN A 310 21.63 -2.65 -33.09
CA GLN A 310 22.47 -1.92 -32.15
C GLN A 310 22.32 -0.40 -32.31
N GLU A 311 22.31 0.11 -33.56
CA GLU A 311 22.06 1.53 -33.81
C GLU A 311 20.68 1.99 -33.34
N HIS A 312 19.62 1.17 -33.51
CA HIS A 312 18.28 1.47 -32.99
C HIS A 312 18.28 1.55 -31.45
N LEU A 313 19.04 0.67 -30.79
CA LEU A 313 19.22 0.72 -29.34
C LEU A 313 19.94 2.00 -28.91
N GLU A 314 21.02 2.37 -29.58
CA GLU A 314 21.81 3.58 -29.28
C GLU A 314 21.01 4.86 -29.56
N GLU A 315 20.28 4.89 -30.68
CA GLU A 315 19.37 5.99 -31.01
C GLU A 315 18.30 6.19 -29.94
N GLY A 316 17.61 5.10 -29.55
CA GLY A 316 16.60 5.13 -28.51
C GLY A 316 17.15 5.60 -27.15
N MET A 317 18.37 5.18 -26.80
CA MET A 317 19.03 5.60 -25.55
C MET A 317 19.46 7.07 -25.59
N ALA A 318 20.01 7.55 -26.70
CA ALA A 318 20.50 8.92 -26.86
C ALA A 318 19.36 9.94 -26.93
N MET A 319 18.29 9.59 -27.65
CA MET A 319 17.15 10.48 -27.90
C MET A 319 16.01 10.31 -26.87
N HIS A 320 16.15 9.38 -25.92
CA HIS A 320 15.09 8.99 -24.98
C HIS A 320 13.78 8.60 -25.67
N HIS A 321 13.90 7.77 -26.72
CA HIS A 321 12.80 7.24 -27.50
C HIS A 321 12.61 5.74 -27.28
N CYS A 322 11.36 5.25 -27.46
CA CYS A 322 11.03 3.83 -27.40
C CYS A 322 11.22 3.10 -28.75
N VAL A 323 12.11 3.59 -29.62
CA VAL A 323 12.34 3.05 -30.98
C VAL A 323 12.78 1.58 -30.95
N PHE A 324 13.68 1.23 -30.04
CA PHE A 324 14.11 -0.15 -29.83
C PHE A 324 13.06 -0.95 -29.01
N ASP A 325 12.59 -0.40 -27.90
CA ASP A 325 11.66 -1.09 -26.98
C ASP A 325 10.32 -1.46 -27.66
N ASN A 326 9.87 -0.66 -28.63
CA ASN A 326 8.67 -0.91 -29.43
C ASN A 326 8.95 -1.71 -30.72
N ALA A 327 10.15 -2.30 -30.84
CA ALA A 327 10.59 -3.15 -31.95
C ALA A 327 10.33 -2.55 -33.35
N TYR A 328 10.58 -1.25 -33.51
CA TYR A 328 10.43 -0.60 -34.83
C TYR A 328 11.33 -1.21 -35.90
N HIS A 329 12.50 -1.73 -35.53
CA HIS A 329 13.42 -2.44 -36.40
C HIS A 329 12.82 -3.71 -37.07
N LEU A 330 11.82 -4.34 -36.40
CA LEU A 330 11.14 -5.53 -36.93
C LEU A 330 9.83 -5.23 -37.68
N LYS A 331 9.37 -3.97 -37.71
CA LYS A 331 8.16 -3.61 -38.47
C LYS A 331 8.44 -3.56 -39.96
N GLU A 332 7.75 -4.39 -40.74
CA GLU A 332 7.97 -4.50 -42.19
C GLU A 332 7.77 -3.18 -42.92
N ASN A 333 6.74 -2.42 -42.55
CA ASN A 333 6.34 -1.18 -43.19
C ASN A 333 6.95 0.10 -42.59
N SER A 334 7.91 0.00 -41.66
CA SER A 334 8.54 1.15 -41.00
C SER A 334 10.04 1.17 -41.29
N LEU A 335 10.57 2.31 -41.69
CA LEU A 335 12.01 2.56 -41.89
C LEU A 335 12.43 3.70 -40.95
N ILE A 336 13.45 3.47 -40.16
CA ILE A 336 13.93 4.45 -39.18
C ILE A 336 15.21 5.09 -39.70
N LEU A 337 15.25 6.42 -39.64
CA LEU A 337 16.41 7.23 -40.02
C LEU A 337 16.80 8.13 -38.84
N SER A 338 18.07 8.49 -38.78
CA SER A 338 18.59 9.47 -37.84
C SER A 338 19.04 10.72 -38.58
N ALA A 339 18.61 11.89 -38.13
CA ALA A 339 19.10 13.18 -38.59
C ALA A 339 20.18 13.70 -37.65
N THR A 340 21.30 14.10 -38.16
CA THR A 340 22.46 14.59 -37.42
C THR A 340 22.99 15.91 -37.99
N ILE A 341 23.54 16.74 -37.09
CA ILE A 341 24.33 17.94 -37.44
C ILE A 341 25.67 17.82 -36.72
N GLU A 342 26.77 17.90 -37.47
CA GLU A 342 28.13 17.74 -36.93
C GLU A 342 28.29 16.48 -36.07
N GLY A 343 27.62 15.38 -36.46
CA GLY A 343 27.63 14.11 -35.72
C GLY A 343 26.76 14.06 -34.48
N ARG A 344 26.04 15.13 -34.10
CA ARG A 344 25.08 15.14 -33.02
C ARG A 344 23.71 14.75 -33.54
N ARG A 345 23.02 13.81 -32.84
CA ARG A 345 21.66 13.40 -33.17
C ARG A 345 20.67 14.54 -32.87
N ILE A 346 19.84 14.87 -33.84
CA ILE A 346 18.87 15.96 -33.78
C ILE A 346 17.44 15.42 -33.71
N GLU A 347 17.05 14.59 -34.68
CA GLU A 347 15.75 13.92 -34.71
C GLU A 347 15.84 12.50 -35.19
N THR A 348 15.01 11.62 -34.66
CA THR A 348 14.73 10.27 -35.17
C THR A 348 13.50 10.32 -36.03
N ILE A 349 13.56 9.79 -37.24
CA ILE A 349 12.51 9.87 -38.26
C ILE A 349 11.96 8.47 -38.52
N GLU A 350 10.65 8.31 -38.56
CA GLU A 350 9.96 7.13 -39.05
C GLU A 350 9.34 7.43 -40.43
N VAL A 351 9.69 6.62 -41.42
CA VAL A 351 9.08 6.66 -42.77
C VAL A 351 8.24 5.39 -42.95
N ASN A 352 6.97 5.54 -43.31
CA ASN A 352 6.14 4.41 -43.68
C ASN A 352 6.49 3.99 -45.13
N LEU A 353 6.86 2.72 -45.30
CA LEU A 353 7.33 2.18 -46.58
C LEU A 353 6.20 2.00 -47.60
N ASP A 354 4.94 1.79 -47.18
CA ASP A 354 3.83 1.62 -48.10
C ASP A 354 3.43 2.95 -48.74
N THR A 355 3.45 4.03 -47.99
CA THR A 355 3.00 5.37 -48.40
C THR A 355 4.18 6.29 -48.80
N LEU A 356 5.39 5.97 -48.39
CA LEU A 356 6.58 6.81 -48.44
C LEU A 356 6.39 8.19 -47.79
N LYS A 357 5.62 8.25 -46.72
CA LYS A 357 5.40 9.47 -45.93
C LYS A 357 6.18 9.37 -44.60
N VAL A 358 6.66 10.50 -44.13
CA VAL A 358 7.16 10.65 -42.79
C VAL A 358 5.96 10.51 -41.84
N VAL A 359 5.99 9.53 -40.96
CA VAL A 359 4.98 9.27 -39.92
C VAL A 359 5.24 10.16 -38.75
N GLN A 360 6.49 10.24 -38.34
CA GLN A 360 6.97 11.07 -37.24
C GLN A 360 8.44 11.44 -37.44
N SER A 361 8.80 12.60 -36.92
CA SER A 361 10.16 13.05 -36.74
C SER A 361 10.25 13.75 -35.39
N ARG A 362 11.13 13.29 -34.51
CA ARG A 362 11.15 13.74 -33.10
C ARG A 362 12.57 13.86 -32.59
N GLY A 363 12.84 14.95 -31.91
CA GLY A 363 14.04 15.19 -31.12
C GLY A 363 13.97 14.56 -29.73
N VAL A 364 14.92 14.88 -28.86
CA VAL A 364 15.06 14.34 -27.52
C VAL A 364 13.74 14.46 -26.75
N CYS A 365 13.34 13.38 -26.06
CA CYS A 365 12.10 13.27 -25.30
C CYS A 365 10.82 13.56 -26.13
N ASN A 366 10.82 13.17 -27.42
CA ASN A 366 9.71 13.35 -28.37
C ASN A 366 9.30 14.82 -28.64
N GLN A 367 10.19 15.76 -28.45
CA GLN A 367 9.94 17.16 -28.78
C GLN A 367 10.33 17.46 -30.23
N ASN A 368 9.68 18.44 -30.87
CA ASN A 368 10.14 18.93 -32.14
C ASN A 368 11.33 19.86 -31.93
N THR A 369 12.32 19.76 -32.81
CA THR A 369 13.47 20.68 -32.82
C THR A 369 13.19 21.87 -33.73
N GLU A 370 14.06 22.90 -33.70
CA GLU A 370 14.03 24.02 -34.61
C GLU A 370 14.27 23.59 -36.06
N TYR A 371 14.88 22.42 -36.28
CA TYR A 371 15.19 21.83 -37.61
C TYR A 371 14.08 20.92 -38.11
N HIS A 372 12.98 20.75 -37.38
CA HIS A 372 11.92 19.77 -37.67
C HIS A 372 11.41 19.85 -39.10
N ASP A 373 10.95 21.03 -39.55
CA ASP A 373 10.41 21.21 -40.90
C ASP A 373 11.47 21.00 -41.98
N GLN A 374 12.70 21.42 -41.73
CA GLN A 374 13.83 21.22 -42.63
C GLN A 374 14.16 19.74 -42.80
N ILE A 375 14.20 18.99 -41.73
CA ILE A 375 14.41 17.53 -41.72
C ILE A 375 13.30 16.82 -42.48
N VAL A 376 12.05 17.11 -42.20
CA VAL A 376 10.89 16.50 -42.86
C VAL A 376 10.90 16.80 -44.37
N ASN A 377 11.21 18.04 -44.77
CA ASN A 377 11.32 18.44 -46.17
C ASN A 377 12.48 17.73 -46.87
N LEU A 378 13.65 17.61 -46.22
CA LEU A 378 14.82 16.92 -46.73
C LEU A 378 14.54 15.42 -46.99
N VAL A 379 13.82 14.75 -46.05
CA VAL A 379 13.41 13.35 -46.25
C VAL A 379 12.43 13.22 -47.41
N ASN A 380 11.41 14.11 -47.47
CA ASN A 380 10.42 14.09 -48.55
C ASN A 380 11.05 14.34 -49.94
N ALA A 381 12.04 15.21 -50.07
CA ALA A 381 12.80 15.46 -51.32
C ALA A 381 13.58 14.21 -51.79
N ASN A 382 14.06 13.41 -50.86
CA ASN A 382 14.90 12.24 -51.13
C ASN A 382 14.17 10.88 -51.11
N LYS A 383 12.84 10.85 -50.90
CA LYS A 383 12.06 9.59 -50.81
C LYS A 383 12.17 8.69 -52.05
N ARG A 384 12.55 9.21 -53.20
CA ARG A 384 12.78 8.38 -54.40
C ARG A 384 13.96 7.40 -54.18
N LEU A 385 14.96 7.72 -53.37
CA LEU A 385 16.05 6.81 -53.05
C LEU A 385 15.54 5.56 -52.32
N ILE A 386 14.61 5.75 -51.38
CA ILE A 386 13.95 4.66 -50.66
C ILE A 386 13.12 3.83 -51.66
N ARG A 387 12.32 4.49 -52.51
CA ARG A 387 11.50 3.82 -53.55
C ARG A 387 12.36 3.00 -54.51
N GLN A 388 13.53 3.51 -54.92
CA GLN A 388 14.44 2.82 -55.83
C GLN A 388 14.95 1.51 -55.23
N ARG A 389 15.30 1.50 -53.93
CA ARG A 389 15.74 0.30 -53.21
C ARG A 389 14.62 -0.74 -53.03
N MET A 390 13.38 -0.30 -52.93
CA MET A 390 12.20 -1.21 -52.86
C MET A 390 11.99 -1.95 -54.21
N ARG A 391 12.33 -1.32 -55.35
CA ARG A 391 12.14 -1.91 -56.71
C ARG A 391 13.26 -2.85 -57.13
N GLN A 392 14.42 -2.77 -56.53
CA GLN A 392 15.57 -3.61 -56.87
C GLN A 392 15.49 -5.05 -56.35
N THR A 393 14.48 -5.34 -55.52
CA THR A 393 14.26 -6.64 -54.87
C THR A 393 12.96 -7.33 -55.35
N ALA A 394 12.26 -6.78 -56.31
CA ALA A 394 11.16 -7.41 -57.05
C ALA A 394 11.64 -7.87 -58.42
#